data_e5ec3290a58131201a3e17c6cd22b114
#
_entry.id   e5ec3290a58131201a3e17c6cd22b114
#
_cell.length_a   1.000
_cell.length_b   1.000
_cell.length_c   1.000
_cell.angle_alpha   90.00
_cell.angle_beta   90.00
_cell.angle_gamma   90.00
#
_symmetry.space_group_name_H-M   'P 1'
#
loop_
_entity.id
_entity.type
_entity.pdbx_description
1 polymer ?
#
loop_
_entity_poly.entity_id
_entity_poly.type
_entity_poly.pdbx_seq_one_letter_code
_entity_poly.pdbx_strand_id
1 'polypeptide(L)'
;MYRPSVTALILVFAAVANSWLFLSKVLPTITSRAPPGYQSIYTPAKNTSSVAWTIMLNDDPVGSALSVVEPGPFGTISVWSNLQLDDLPLNELLPPWASTMLGTDARKLRSSIKLDAFGYMTINRNGELQEFQSIVKVPGVRQAVHLSGTITPDNKVTVSLRSGDFEYETSRQLPNNFSIRDELSPQATMAGISQGQRWTVPIYSPLRPTRKPIEILYASVAGHEVLYFNNQLVNTHIVSYRTAPNDHQPPRSRMWIGPRGEVLRHESTILGSKLLFLRRPVNDTLSSDNKLSHIKSLFEKADGFSAISSQVKQ
;
A
#
# COMPACT_ATOMS: atom_id res chain seq x y z
N MET A 1 -48.40 26.64 33.61
CA MET A 1 -48.62 25.18 33.41
C MET A 1 -48.43 24.85 31.94
N TYR A 2 -47.39 24.11 31.57
CA TYR A 2 -47.24 23.65 30.19
C TYR A 2 -48.32 22.65 29.81
N ARG A 3 -48.95 22.82 28.63
CA ARG A 3 -49.96 21.87 28.13
C ARG A 3 -49.31 20.50 27.92
N PRO A 4 -49.86 19.41 28.46
CA PRO A 4 -49.22 18.07 28.38
C PRO A 4 -48.95 17.62 26.93
N SER A 5 -49.71 18.11 25.95
CA SER A 5 -49.46 17.91 24.53
C SER A 5 -48.17 18.50 24.00
N VAL A 6 -47.77 19.66 24.51
CA VAL A 6 -46.48 20.32 24.08
C VAL A 6 -45.29 19.56 24.67
N THR A 7 -45.42 19.11 25.91
CA THR A 7 -44.37 18.30 26.57
C THR A 7 -44.17 16.95 25.81
N ALA A 8 -45.27 16.30 25.46
CA ALA A 8 -45.22 15.06 24.66
C ALA A 8 -44.56 15.27 23.30
N LEU A 9 -44.91 16.36 22.61
CA LEU A 9 -44.29 16.67 21.31
C LEU A 9 -42.77 16.89 21.43
N ILE A 10 -42.30 17.60 22.45
CA ILE A 10 -40.88 17.85 22.71
C ILE A 10 -40.16 16.52 22.99
N LEU A 11 -40.76 15.61 23.78
CA LEU A 11 -40.17 14.31 24.09
C LEU A 11 -40.07 13.41 22.83
N VAL A 12 -41.09 13.41 21.99
CA VAL A 12 -41.07 12.67 20.71
C VAL A 12 -40.02 13.23 19.80
N PHE A 13 -39.92 14.55 19.64
CA PHE A 13 -38.87 15.19 18.82
C PHE A 13 -37.47 14.87 19.36
N ALA A 14 -37.28 14.95 20.67
CA ALA A 14 -36.00 14.61 21.28
C ALA A 14 -35.64 13.12 21.06
N ALA A 15 -36.57 12.21 21.18
CA ALA A 15 -36.36 10.79 20.93
C ALA A 15 -35.99 10.51 19.47
N VAL A 16 -36.69 11.11 18.52
CA VAL A 16 -36.40 10.99 17.08
C VAL A 16 -35.03 11.56 16.74
N ALA A 17 -34.70 12.78 17.24
CA ALA A 17 -33.41 13.42 17.01
C ALA A 17 -32.25 12.63 17.59
N ASN A 18 -32.38 12.11 18.83
CA ASN A 18 -31.36 11.26 19.45
C ASN A 18 -31.21 9.93 18.73
N SER A 19 -32.31 9.29 18.32
CA SER A 19 -32.27 8.05 17.51
C SER A 19 -31.56 8.27 16.17
N TRP A 20 -31.87 9.37 15.50
CA TRP A 20 -31.22 9.75 14.26
C TRP A 20 -29.70 9.97 14.47
N LEU A 21 -29.33 10.68 15.53
CA LEU A 21 -27.93 10.96 15.88
C LEU A 21 -27.19 9.67 16.23
N PHE A 22 -27.83 8.78 16.98
CA PHE A 22 -27.29 7.46 17.29
C PHE A 22 -27.07 6.61 16.03
N LEU A 23 -28.07 6.49 15.16
CA LEU A 23 -28.01 5.71 13.93
C LEU A 23 -27.01 6.29 12.93
N SER A 24 -26.92 7.63 12.83
CA SER A 24 -26.07 8.29 11.81
C SER A 24 -24.62 8.52 12.26
N LYS A 25 -24.36 8.64 13.55
CA LYS A 25 -23.04 8.98 14.09
C LYS A 25 -22.43 7.92 15.00
N VAL A 26 -23.23 7.35 15.89
CA VAL A 26 -22.72 6.40 16.90
C VAL A 26 -22.70 4.98 16.37
N LEU A 27 -23.78 4.52 15.76
CA LEU A 27 -23.85 3.17 15.19
C LEU A 27 -22.72 2.86 14.19
N PRO A 28 -22.39 3.75 13.22
CA PRO A 28 -21.27 3.51 12.31
C PRO A 28 -19.91 3.42 13.02
N THR A 29 -19.71 4.12 14.15
CA THR A 29 -18.46 4.04 14.90
C THR A 29 -18.32 2.76 15.70
N ILE A 30 -19.43 2.22 16.20
CA ILE A 30 -19.47 0.96 16.95
C ILE A 30 -19.45 -0.25 16.00
N THR A 31 -20.12 -0.15 14.84
CA THR A 31 -20.17 -1.21 13.83
C THR A 31 -19.02 -1.17 12.83
N SER A 32 -18.16 -0.12 12.85
CA SER A 32 -16.98 -0.09 12.03
C SER A 32 -16.09 -1.28 12.39
N ARG A 33 -16.05 -2.25 11.49
CA ARG A 33 -15.18 -3.42 11.63
C ARG A 33 -13.74 -2.92 11.69
N ALA A 34 -12.91 -3.60 12.49
CA ALA A 34 -11.49 -3.33 12.54
C ALA A 34 -10.89 -3.21 11.13
N PRO A 35 -9.90 -2.33 10.91
CA PRO A 35 -9.22 -2.24 9.63
C PRO A 35 -8.73 -3.63 9.20
N PRO A 36 -8.73 -3.95 7.90
CA PRO A 36 -8.18 -5.21 7.43
C PRO A 36 -6.71 -5.29 7.85
N GLY A 37 -6.41 -6.14 8.83
CA GLY A 37 -5.06 -6.42 9.29
C GLY A 37 -4.33 -7.34 8.30
N TYR A 38 -3.02 -7.52 8.48
CA TYR A 38 -2.22 -8.40 7.63
C TYR A 38 -2.74 -9.84 7.58
N GLN A 39 -3.32 -10.35 8.67
CA GLN A 39 -3.97 -11.67 8.66
C GLN A 39 -5.09 -11.77 7.63
N SER A 40 -5.95 -10.74 7.54
CA SER A 40 -7.05 -10.74 6.57
C SER A 40 -6.59 -10.42 5.15
N ILE A 41 -5.48 -9.67 5.01
CA ILE A 41 -4.90 -9.29 3.72
C ILE A 41 -4.12 -10.46 3.12
N TYR A 42 -3.32 -11.14 3.94
CA TYR A 42 -2.47 -12.25 3.53
C TYR A 42 -2.92 -13.53 4.24
N THR A 43 -4.22 -13.87 4.17
CA THR A 43 -4.75 -15.16 4.69
C THR A 43 -3.77 -16.25 4.30
N PRO A 44 -3.27 -17.05 5.24
CA PRO A 44 -2.15 -17.95 5.01
C PRO A 44 -2.44 -18.81 3.78
N ALA A 45 -1.89 -18.40 2.67
CA ALA A 45 -1.84 -19.22 1.48
C ALA A 45 -1.04 -20.45 1.92
N LYS A 46 -1.66 -21.62 1.95
CA LYS A 46 -0.95 -22.88 2.19
C LYS A 46 0.19 -23.07 1.18
N ASN A 47 0.14 -22.35 0.08
CA ASN A 47 1.08 -22.38 -1.03
C ASN A 47 1.48 -20.96 -1.42
N THR A 48 2.66 -20.82 -2.00
CA THR A 48 3.12 -19.58 -2.63
C THR A 48 2.08 -19.09 -3.65
N SER A 49 1.70 -17.83 -3.55
CA SER A 49 0.78 -17.19 -4.49
C SER A 49 1.44 -15.99 -5.15
N SER A 50 1.30 -15.88 -6.46
CA SER A 50 1.83 -14.76 -7.24
C SER A 50 0.73 -14.04 -7.99
N VAL A 51 0.84 -12.71 -8.08
CA VAL A 51 -0.06 -11.85 -8.83
C VAL A 51 0.74 -10.91 -9.70
N ALA A 52 0.51 -10.98 -11.01
CA ALA A 52 1.12 -10.10 -11.99
C ALA A 52 0.19 -8.94 -12.35
N TRP A 53 0.79 -7.79 -12.68
CA TRP A 53 0.11 -6.55 -13.00
C TRP A 53 0.67 -5.96 -14.29
N THR A 54 -0.21 -5.35 -15.09
CA THR A 54 0.18 -4.38 -16.12
C THR A 54 0.04 -2.98 -15.54
N ILE A 55 1.04 -2.14 -15.76
CA ILE A 55 1.03 -0.75 -15.29
C ILE A 55 0.77 0.16 -16.48
N MET A 56 -0.22 1.03 -16.34
CA MET A 56 -0.63 1.98 -17.35
C MET A 56 -0.40 3.40 -16.83
N LEU A 57 -0.01 4.30 -17.72
CA LEU A 57 0.04 5.74 -17.52
C LEU A 57 -0.69 6.41 -18.69
N ASN A 58 -1.75 7.18 -18.43
CA ASN A 58 -2.56 7.81 -19.47
C ASN A 58 -3.03 6.83 -20.57
N ASP A 59 -3.46 5.62 -20.15
CA ASP A 59 -3.91 4.52 -21.00
C ASP A 59 -2.81 3.80 -21.82
N ASP A 60 -1.55 4.22 -21.72
CA ASP A 60 -0.42 3.54 -22.32
C ASP A 60 0.25 2.56 -21.34
N PRO A 61 0.62 1.34 -21.78
CA PRO A 61 1.34 0.40 -20.94
C PRO A 61 2.79 0.85 -20.75
N VAL A 62 3.15 1.21 -19.51
CA VAL A 62 4.48 1.73 -19.15
C VAL A 62 5.31 0.75 -18.32
N GLY A 63 4.74 -0.41 -17.98
CA GLY A 63 5.50 -1.35 -17.17
C GLY A 63 4.70 -2.53 -16.65
N SER A 64 5.30 -3.25 -15.73
CA SER A 64 4.72 -4.41 -15.06
C SER A 64 5.08 -4.47 -13.58
N ALA A 65 4.26 -5.15 -12.78
CA ALA A 65 4.61 -5.50 -11.42
C ALA A 65 4.30 -6.96 -11.12
N LEU A 66 4.98 -7.50 -10.11
CA LEU A 66 4.78 -8.83 -9.56
C LEU A 66 4.69 -8.71 -8.04
N SER A 67 3.69 -9.33 -7.44
CA SER A 67 3.57 -9.51 -6.00
C SER A 67 3.54 -10.99 -5.70
N VAL A 68 4.40 -11.46 -4.77
CA VAL A 68 4.48 -12.87 -4.38
C VAL A 68 4.33 -12.95 -2.86
N VAL A 69 3.45 -13.83 -2.41
CA VAL A 69 3.26 -14.14 -0.99
C VAL A 69 3.75 -15.57 -0.77
N GLU A 70 4.68 -15.75 0.14
CA GLU A 70 5.24 -17.04 0.51
C GLU A 70 5.00 -17.34 2.00
N PRO A 71 4.52 -18.54 2.33
CA PRO A 71 4.53 -19.01 3.71
C PRO A 71 5.98 -19.26 4.15
N GLY A 72 6.36 -18.69 5.28
CA GLY A 72 7.64 -18.88 5.92
C GLY A 72 7.57 -19.91 7.08
N PRO A 73 8.70 -20.17 7.73
CA PRO A 73 8.76 -21.05 8.90
C PRO A 73 7.95 -20.47 10.07
N PHE A 74 7.44 -21.34 10.93
CA PHE A 74 6.70 -20.99 12.15
C PHE A 74 5.42 -20.14 11.91
N GLY A 75 4.85 -20.19 10.70
CA GLY A 75 3.64 -19.43 10.36
C GLY A 75 3.90 -17.96 10.03
N THR A 76 5.12 -17.59 9.75
CA THR A 76 5.46 -16.27 9.18
C THR A 76 5.04 -16.20 7.71
N ILE A 77 4.89 -14.99 7.20
CA ILE A 77 4.57 -14.72 5.81
C ILE A 77 5.59 -13.73 5.26
N SER A 78 6.19 -14.06 4.14
CA SER A 78 7.06 -13.17 3.37
C SER A 78 6.31 -12.66 2.14
N VAL A 79 6.33 -11.35 1.96
CA VAL A 79 5.72 -10.70 0.78
C VAL A 79 6.83 -10.02 -0.01
N TRP A 80 6.94 -10.42 -1.27
CA TRP A 80 7.91 -9.90 -2.21
C TRP A 80 7.19 -9.11 -3.29
N SER A 81 7.76 -8.03 -3.73
CA SER A 81 7.24 -7.25 -4.85
C SER A 81 8.36 -6.79 -5.76
N ASN A 82 8.04 -6.71 -7.04
CA ASN A 82 8.87 -6.08 -8.05
C ASN A 82 7.98 -5.21 -8.91
N LEU A 83 8.42 -3.99 -9.16
CA LEU A 83 7.78 -3.04 -10.07
C LEU A 83 8.83 -2.59 -11.07
N GLN A 84 8.52 -2.72 -12.36
CA GLN A 84 9.37 -2.30 -13.46
C GLN A 84 8.59 -1.29 -14.31
N LEU A 85 9.16 -0.11 -14.46
CA LEU A 85 8.63 0.94 -15.32
C LEU A 85 9.64 1.22 -16.42
N ASP A 86 9.22 1.10 -17.68
CA ASP A 86 10.12 1.15 -18.83
C ASP A 86 10.20 2.54 -19.47
N ASP A 87 9.12 3.32 -19.42
CA ASP A 87 9.01 4.61 -20.11
C ASP A 87 8.32 5.67 -19.23
N LEU A 88 8.98 6.10 -18.15
CA LEU A 88 8.44 7.18 -17.33
C LEU A 88 8.94 8.54 -17.83
N PRO A 89 8.04 9.52 -18.08
CA PRO A 89 8.42 10.89 -18.36
C PRO A 89 8.93 11.56 -17.07
N LEU A 90 10.21 11.44 -16.77
CA LEU A 90 10.81 11.94 -15.52
C LEU A 90 10.74 13.44 -15.34
N ASN A 91 10.73 14.20 -16.42
CA ASN A 91 10.64 15.65 -16.34
C ASN A 91 9.36 16.12 -15.62
N GLU A 92 8.33 15.29 -15.64
CA GLU A 92 7.04 15.54 -14.98
C GLU A 92 6.93 14.89 -13.60
N LEU A 93 7.80 13.90 -13.31
CA LEU A 93 7.65 12.99 -12.17
C LEU A 93 8.61 13.26 -11.03
N LEU A 94 9.81 13.79 -11.32
CA LEU A 94 10.81 14.00 -10.27
C LEU A 94 10.48 15.23 -9.43
N PRO A 95 10.27 15.06 -8.13
CA PRO A 95 10.20 16.21 -7.24
C PRO A 95 11.53 16.96 -7.26
N PRO A 96 11.53 18.28 -7.02
CA PRO A 96 12.73 19.14 -7.11
C PRO A 96 13.94 18.64 -6.31
N TRP A 97 13.71 17.94 -5.20
CA TRP A 97 14.77 17.36 -4.37
C TRP A 97 15.46 16.15 -5.02
N ALA A 98 14.71 15.35 -5.81
CA ALA A 98 15.29 14.19 -6.49
C ALA A 98 16.17 14.61 -7.66
N SER A 99 15.84 15.72 -8.35
CA SER A 99 16.69 16.29 -9.38
C SER A 99 18.05 16.78 -8.81
N THR A 100 18.06 17.23 -7.56
CA THR A 100 19.28 17.64 -6.86
C THR A 100 20.14 16.45 -6.45
N MET A 101 19.53 15.32 -6.05
CA MET A 101 20.23 14.08 -5.72
C MET A 101 20.85 13.39 -6.95
N LEU A 102 20.16 13.46 -8.10
CA LEU A 102 20.64 12.88 -9.36
C LEU A 102 21.75 13.69 -10.03
N GLY A 103 22.07 14.89 -9.51
CA GLY A 103 23.16 15.74 -9.95
C GLY A 103 23.04 16.25 -11.38
N THR A 104 24.14 16.70 -11.96
CA THR A 104 24.20 17.25 -13.35
C THR A 104 23.84 16.24 -14.43
N ASP A 105 23.85 14.94 -14.14
CA ASP A 105 23.45 13.88 -15.06
C ASP A 105 21.93 13.82 -15.30
N ALA A 106 21.11 14.37 -14.40
CA ALA A 106 19.67 14.48 -14.58
C ALA A 106 19.29 15.30 -15.84
N ARG A 107 20.12 16.26 -16.25
CA ARG A 107 19.91 17.04 -17.48
C ARG A 107 20.20 16.25 -18.77
N LYS A 108 20.95 15.17 -18.67
CA LYS A 108 21.26 14.25 -19.79
C LYS A 108 20.25 13.12 -19.93
N LEU A 109 19.45 12.91 -18.93
CA LEU A 109 18.35 11.92 -18.92
C LEU A 109 17.22 12.39 -19.83
N ARG A 110 17.39 12.14 -21.12
CA ARG A 110 16.39 12.45 -22.15
C ARG A 110 15.20 11.50 -22.03
N SER A 111 14.04 12.11 -21.95
CA SER A 111 12.68 11.68 -22.29
C SER A 111 12.06 10.45 -21.62
N SER A 112 12.72 9.35 -21.40
CA SER A 112 12.14 8.22 -20.68
C SER A 112 13.16 7.54 -19.78
N ILE A 113 12.75 7.17 -18.57
CA ILE A 113 13.60 6.43 -17.64
C ILE A 113 12.96 5.12 -17.28
N LYS A 114 13.81 4.12 -17.21
CA LYS A 114 13.51 2.85 -16.58
C LYS A 114 13.66 3.00 -15.07
N LEU A 115 12.72 2.46 -14.32
CA LEU A 115 12.77 2.39 -12.86
C LEU A 115 12.43 0.98 -12.43
N ASP A 116 13.32 0.38 -11.64
CA ASP A 116 13.10 -0.90 -10.99
C ASP A 116 12.95 -0.68 -9.49
N ALA A 117 11.80 -1.06 -8.94
CA ALA A 117 11.56 -1.05 -7.50
C ALA A 117 11.30 -2.47 -7.00
N PHE A 118 11.92 -2.81 -5.87
CA PHE A 118 11.79 -4.09 -5.22
C PHE A 118 11.34 -3.86 -3.79
N GLY A 119 10.36 -4.62 -3.33
CA GLY A 119 9.84 -4.56 -1.97
C GLY A 119 9.88 -5.93 -1.29
N TYR A 120 10.12 -5.93 -0.01
CA TYR A 120 10.07 -7.09 0.85
C TYR A 120 9.43 -6.71 2.18
N MET A 121 8.60 -7.59 2.74
CA MET A 121 8.11 -7.46 4.11
C MET A 121 7.91 -8.83 4.75
N THR A 122 8.13 -8.89 6.06
CA THR A 122 7.90 -10.07 6.89
C THR A 122 6.79 -9.81 7.89
N ILE A 123 5.85 -10.73 7.95
CA ILE A 123 4.70 -10.71 8.85
C ILE A 123 4.80 -11.94 9.75
N ASN A 124 4.67 -11.75 11.06
CA ASN A 124 4.71 -12.84 12.00
C ASN A 124 3.39 -13.66 12.01
N ARG A 125 3.38 -14.79 12.73
CA ARG A 125 2.19 -15.66 12.86
C ARG A 125 0.98 -14.97 13.49
N ASN A 126 1.19 -13.87 14.22
CA ASN A 126 0.10 -13.09 14.81
C ASN A 126 -0.50 -12.08 13.82
N GLY A 127 0.05 -11.99 12.59
CA GLY A 127 -0.35 -11.03 11.59
C GLY A 127 0.19 -9.62 11.84
N GLU A 128 1.33 -9.50 12.51
CA GLU A 128 2.01 -8.23 12.78
C GLU A 128 3.21 -8.10 11.85
N LEU A 129 3.40 -6.92 11.27
CA LEU A 129 4.57 -6.59 10.47
C LEU A 129 5.80 -6.52 11.38
N GLN A 130 6.85 -7.26 11.02
CA GLN A 130 8.13 -7.25 11.73
C GLN A 130 9.13 -6.28 11.08
N GLU A 131 9.27 -6.40 9.77
CA GLU A 131 10.21 -5.61 8.99
C GLU A 131 9.71 -5.40 7.57
N PHE A 132 10.23 -4.37 6.94
CA PHE A 132 10.03 -4.12 5.51
C PHE A 132 11.27 -3.46 4.90
N GLN A 133 11.46 -3.70 3.62
CA GLN A 133 12.54 -3.11 2.84
C GLN A 133 12.03 -2.73 1.46
N SER A 134 12.59 -1.66 0.89
CA SER A 134 12.32 -1.24 -0.48
C SER A 134 13.59 -0.73 -1.12
N ILE A 135 13.89 -1.20 -2.32
CA ILE A 135 15.06 -0.81 -3.10
C ILE A 135 14.57 -0.23 -4.42
N VAL A 136 14.98 1.00 -4.74
CA VAL A 136 14.69 1.63 -6.02
C VAL A 136 15.99 1.82 -6.79
N LYS A 137 16.02 1.29 -8.01
CA LYS A 137 17.15 1.41 -8.96
C LYS A 137 16.71 2.18 -10.19
N VAL A 138 17.55 3.08 -10.62
CA VAL A 138 17.41 3.78 -11.89
C VAL A 138 18.60 3.39 -12.75
N PRO A 139 18.42 2.71 -13.90
CA PRO A 139 19.50 2.33 -14.78
C PRO A 139 20.33 3.57 -15.19
N GLY A 140 21.65 3.47 -15.09
CA GLY A 140 22.57 4.59 -15.34
C GLY A 140 22.85 5.48 -14.12
N VAL A 141 22.12 5.31 -13.02
CA VAL A 141 22.43 5.94 -11.72
C VAL A 141 23.15 4.92 -10.84
N ARG A 142 24.36 5.28 -10.38
CA ARG A 142 25.20 4.36 -9.59
C ARG A 142 24.60 4.01 -8.22
N GLN A 143 23.76 4.89 -7.69
CA GLN A 143 23.26 4.79 -6.32
C GLN A 143 21.77 4.41 -6.32
N ALA A 144 21.46 3.25 -5.76
CA ALA A 144 20.09 2.86 -5.46
C ALA A 144 19.57 3.62 -4.22
N VAL A 145 18.30 3.90 -4.18
CA VAL A 145 17.61 4.33 -2.94
C VAL A 145 17.20 3.10 -2.19
N HIS A 146 17.64 2.97 -0.95
CA HIS A 146 17.33 1.85 -0.07
C HIS A 146 16.59 2.36 1.16
N LEU A 147 15.39 1.88 1.37
CA LEU A 147 14.57 2.16 2.54
C LEU A 147 14.35 0.85 3.31
N SER A 148 14.61 0.85 4.60
CA SER A 148 14.31 -0.27 5.49
C SER A 148 13.57 0.21 6.73
N GLY A 149 12.76 -0.66 7.32
CA GLY A 149 12.04 -0.36 8.55
C GLY A 149 11.85 -1.60 9.40
N THR A 150 11.99 -1.43 10.71
CA THR A 150 11.71 -2.44 11.73
C THR A 150 10.64 -1.95 12.68
N ILE A 151 9.79 -2.87 13.15
CA ILE A 151 8.70 -2.55 14.08
C ILE A 151 8.94 -3.31 15.38
N THR A 152 8.95 -2.55 16.48
CA THR A 152 9.08 -3.12 17.84
C THR A 152 7.70 -3.52 18.39
N PRO A 153 7.64 -4.40 19.41
CA PRO A 153 6.36 -4.86 19.99
C PRO A 153 5.47 -3.76 20.55
N ASP A 154 6.02 -2.59 20.87
CA ASP A 154 5.30 -1.39 21.30
C ASP A 154 4.78 -0.53 20.12
N ASN A 155 4.78 -1.06 18.91
CA ASN A 155 4.34 -0.39 17.67
C ASN A 155 5.17 0.86 17.31
N LYS A 156 6.43 0.93 17.73
CA LYS A 156 7.36 1.95 17.26
C LYS A 156 8.04 1.46 16.00
N VAL A 157 7.87 2.19 14.90
CA VAL A 157 8.60 1.94 13.66
C VAL A 157 9.86 2.79 13.62
N THR A 158 10.98 2.17 13.30
CA THR A 158 12.24 2.84 12.97
C THR A 158 12.50 2.64 11.49
N VAL A 159 12.67 3.73 10.75
CA VAL A 159 12.87 3.75 9.30
C VAL A 159 14.21 4.36 8.98
N SER A 160 15.03 3.64 8.21
CA SER A 160 16.30 4.10 7.65
C SER A 160 16.17 4.24 6.14
N LEU A 161 16.65 5.36 5.61
CA LEU A 161 16.74 5.67 4.18
C LEU A 161 18.20 5.93 3.83
N ARG A 162 18.73 5.19 2.84
CA ARG A 162 20.10 5.31 2.36
C ARG A 162 20.10 5.54 0.84
N SER A 163 21.00 6.44 0.40
CA SER A 163 21.28 6.64 -1.02
C SER A 163 22.70 7.21 -1.17
N GLY A 164 23.62 6.37 -1.61
CA GLY A 164 25.05 6.71 -1.59
C GLY A 164 25.55 7.02 -0.19
N ASP A 165 26.18 8.19 -0.04
CA ASP A 165 26.68 8.69 1.25
C ASP A 165 25.60 9.32 2.13
N PHE A 166 24.38 9.43 1.60
CA PHE A 166 23.25 9.96 2.35
C PHE A 166 22.59 8.86 3.19
N GLU A 167 22.48 9.11 4.49
CA GLU A 167 21.76 8.27 5.43
C GLU A 167 20.84 9.13 6.30
N TYR A 168 19.61 8.68 6.46
CA TYR A 168 18.60 9.32 7.29
C TYR A 168 17.82 8.27 8.07
N GLU A 169 17.71 8.44 9.38
CA GLU A 169 16.93 7.58 10.24
C GLU A 169 15.87 8.38 10.99
N THR A 170 14.70 7.81 11.15
CA THR A 170 13.60 8.38 11.92
C THR A 170 12.79 7.29 12.60
N SER A 171 12.22 7.61 13.75
CA SER A 171 11.32 6.72 14.47
C SER A 171 9.97 7.38 14.69
N ARG A 172 8.89 6.59 14.59
CA ARG A 172 7.53 7.06 14.80
C ARG A 172 6.69 6.02 15.53
N GLN A 173 5.87 6.47 16.48
CA GLN A 173 4.84 5.65 17.08
C GLN A 173 3.67 5.49 16.12
N LEU A 174 3.24 4.25 15.89
CA LEU A 174 2.09 3.92 15.05
C LEU A 174 0.87 3.57 15.90
N PRO A 175 -0.35 3.79 15.38
CA PRO A 175 -1.57 3.34 16.04
C PRO A 175 -1.59 1.82 16.22
N ASN A 176 -2.37 1.32 17.19
CA ASN A 176 -2.61 -0.12 17.30
C ASN A 176 -3.36 -0.64 16.04
N ASN A 177 -3.10 -1.88 15.64
CA ASN A 177 -3.75 -2.54 14.50
C ASN A 177 -3.54 -1.83 13.15
N PHE A 178 -2.35 -1.31 12.92
CA PHE A 178 -2.00 -0.72 11.63
C PHE A 178 -1.51 -1.78 10.63
N SER A 179 -1.65 -1.48 9.34
CA SER A 179 -0.95 -2.16 8.25
C SER A 179 -0.19 -1.13 7.43
N ILE A 180 1.14 -1.14 7.50
CA ILE A 180 1.98 -0.29 6.64
C ILE A 180 1.92 -0.83 5.22
N ARG A 181 1.89 0.07 4.24
CA ARG A 181 1.93 -0.28 2.82
C ARG A 181 3.12 0.37 2.14
N ASP A 182 3.68 -0.37 1.21
CA ASP A 182 4.61 0.17 0.24
C ASP A 182 3.83 0.89 -0.87
N GLU A 183 4.15 2.15 -1.12
CA GLU A 183 3.52 2.95 -2.18
C GLU A 183 3.80 2.39 -3.58
N LEU A 184 4.95 1.73 -3.76
CA LEU A 184 5.38 1.15 -5.04
C LEU A 184 4.93 -0.30 -5.24
N SER A 185 4.38 -0.94 -4.22
CA SER A 185 3.96 -2.34 -4.25
C SER A 185 2.44 -2.46 -4.38
N PRO A 186 1.90 -2.94 -5.51
CA PRO A 186 0.46 -3.13 -5.64
C PRO A 186 -0.01 -4.25 -4.72
N GLN A 187 -1.02 -3.95 -3.91
CA GLN A 187 -1.62 -4.92 -3.01
C GLN A 187 -2.47 -5.92 -3.81
N ALA A 188 -2.20 -7.22 -3.64
CA ALA A 188 -2.86 -8.28 -4.39
C ALA A 188 -4.24 -8.66 -3.84
N THR A 189 -4.44 -8.54 -2.52
CA THR A 189 -5.66 -8.97 -1.82
C THR A 189 -6.06 -8.01 -0.72
N MET A 190 -7.36 -7.89 -0.46
CA MET A 190 -7.95 -7.15 0.65
C MET A 190 -9.30 -7.78 1.01
N ALA A 191 -9.26 -8.85 1.77
CA ALA A 191 -10.47 -9.52 2.23
C ALA A 191 -11.12 -8.81 3.42
N GLY A 192 -12.39 -9.10 3.67
CA GLY A 192 -13.12 -8.66 4.86
C GLY A 192 -13.55 -7.19 4.85
N ILE A 193 -13.54 -6.51 3.70
CA ILE A 193 -14.07 -5.15 3.58
C ILE A 193 -15.60 -5.15 3.49
N SER A 194 -16.20 -4.08 3.97
CA SER A 194 -17.65 -3.84 3.87
C SER A 194 -17.93 -2.37 3.59
N GLN A 195 -19.08 -2.11 2.96
CA GLN A 195 -19.50 -0.76 2.61
C GLN A 195 -19.58 0.15 3.84
N GLY A 196 -19.11 1.39 3.71
CA GLY A 196 -19.11 2.37 4.79
C GLY A 196 -17.94 2.23 5.79
N GLN A 197 -17.15 1.17 5.71
CA GLN A 197 -15.98 0.97 6.56
C GLN A 197 -14.95 2.08 6.34
N ARG A 198 -14.30 2.53 7.42
CA ARG A 198 -13.28 3.58 7.41
C ARG A 198 -12.15 3.20 8.35
N TRP A 199 -10.90 3.50 7.94
CA TRP A 199 -9.71 3.27 8.78
C TRP A 199 -8.56 4.18 8.33
N THR A 200 -7.45 4.17 9.06
CA THR A 200 -6.21 4.85 8.70
C THR A 200 -5.15 3.85 8.26
N VAL A 201 -4.33 4.23 7.29
CA VAL A 201 -3.24 3.41 6.75
C VAL A 201 -1.96 4.23 6.68
N PRO A 202 -0.91 3.87 7.41
CA PRO A 202 0.43 4.39 7.15
C PRO A 202 0.97 3.82 5.83
N ILE A 203 1.48 4.71 4.99
CA ILE A 203 2.12 4.38 3.72
C ILE A 203 3.55 4.87 3.76
N TYR A 204 4.51 4.04 3.40
CA TYR A 204 5.89 4.43 3.19
C TYR A 204 6.25 4.45 1.70
N SER A 205 7.22 5.26 1.35
CA SER A 205 7.76 5.30 0.00
C SER A 205 9.20 5.81 0.01
N PRO A 206 10.12 5.13 -0.67
CA PRO A 206 11.49 5.58 -0.84
C PRO A 206 11.60 6.82 -1.76
N LEU A 207 10.53 7.15 -2.49
CA LEU A 207 10.47 8.30 -3.39
C LEU A 207 9.93 9.57 -2.71
N ARG A 208 9.58 9.51 -1.43
CA ARG A 208 9.12 10.67 -0.66
C ARG A 208 10.26 11.51 -0.11
N PRO A 209 9.98 12.79 0.20
CA PRO A 209 10.95 13.63 0.89
C PRO A 209 11.43 12.96 2.19
N THR A 210 12.73 12.98 2.41
CA THR A 210 13.42 12.31 3.52
C THR A 210 12.86 12.64 4.91
N ARG A 211 12.31 13.84 5.11
CA ARG A 211 11.76 14.26 6.40
C ARG A 211 10.42 13.59 6.77
N LYS A 212 9.72 12.96 5.80
CA LYS A 212 8.41 12.32 6.03
C LYS A 212 8.26 11.07 5.15
N PRO A 213 9.06 10.01 5.37
CA PRO A 213 8.99 8.79 4.57
C PRO A 213 7.67 8.02 4.78
N ILE A 214 6.98 8.26 5.92
CA ILE A 214 5.69 7.68 6.24
C ILE A 214 4.61 8.76 6.25
N GLU A 215 3.53 8.53 5.53
CA GLU A 215 2.30 9.33 5.55
C GLU A 215 1.13 8.47 6.02
N ILE A 216 0.20 9.07 6.76
CA ILE A 216 -1.04 8.41 7.17
C ILE A 216 -2.15 8.84 6.22
N LEU A 217 -2.76 7.87 5.52
CA LEU A 217 -3.93 8.09 4.68
C LEU A 217 -5.21 7.60 5.36
N TYR A 218 -6.32 8.23 5.00
CA TYR A 218 -7.67 7.86 5.42
C TYR A 218 -8.31 7.00 4.32
N ALA A 219 -8.61 5.77 4.65
CA ALA A 219 -9.27 4.82 3.78
C ALA A 219 -10.78 4.80 4.03
N SER A 220 -11.56 4.68 2.97
CA SER A 220 -13.00 4.50 3.05
C SER A 220 -13.52 3.61 1.93
N VAL A 221 -14.47 2.71 2.25
CA VAL A 221 -15.21 1.92 1.26
C VAL A 221 -16.46 2.73 0.87
N ALA A 222 -16.39 3.41 -0.28
CA ALA A 222 -17.34 4.47 -0.63
C ALA A 222 -18.25 4.16 -1.83
N GLY A 223 -18.06 3.02 -2.51
CA GLY A 223 -18.86 2.73 -3.71
C GLY A 223 -18.67 1.32 -4.25
N HIS A 224 -19.41 1.08 -5.33
CA HIS A 224 -19.33 -0.15 -6.12
C HIS A 224 -19.15 0.21 -7.59
N GLU A 225 -18.43 -0.62 -8.32
CA GLU A 225 -18.27 -0.53 -9.76
C GLU A 225 -18.18 -1.94 -10.34
N VAL A 226 -18.80 -2.13 -11.50
CA VAL A 226 -18.71 -3.39 -12.24
C VAL A 226 -17.52 -3.30 -13.19
N LEU A 227 -16.55 -4.17 -13.00
CA LEU A 227 -15.37 -4.30 -13.87
C LEU A 227 -15.48 -5.55 -14.75
N TYR A 228 -14.98 -5.42 -15.98
CA TYR A 228 -14.77 -6.58 -16.84
C TYR A 228 -13.40 -7.19 -16.54
N PHE A 229 -13.39 -8.41 -16.02
CA PHE A 229 -12.18 -9.13 -15.66
C PHE A 229 -12.31 -10.61 -15.99
N ASN A 230 -11.30 -11.18 -16.66
CA ASN A 230 -11.25 -12.59 -17.03
C ASN A 230 -12.53 -13.09 -17.72
N ASN A 231 -12.99 -12.31 -18.72
CA ASN A 231 -14.20 -12.54 -19.52
C ASN A 231 -15.52 -12.57 -18.72
N GLN A 232 -15.54 -11.93 -17.55
CA GLN A 232 -16.72 -11.83 -16.69
C GLN A 232 -16.91 -10.41 -16.15
N LEU A 233 -18.15 -10.03 -15.94
CA LEU A 233 -18.50 -8.82 -15.20
C LEU A 233 -18.41 -9.11 -13.70
N VAL A 234 -17.53 -8.39 -13.01
CA VAL A 234 -17.28 -8.56 -11.57
C VAL A 234 -17.73 -7.30 -10.84
N ASN A 235 -18.63 -7.45 -9.90
CA ASN A 235 -19.02 -6.36 -9.02
C ASN A 235 -17.94 -6.14 -7.96
N THR A 236 -17.40 -4.92 -7.88
CA THR A 236 -16.27 -4.59 -7.01
C THR A 236 -16.66 -3.52 -5.98
N HIS A 237 -16.05 -3.59 -4.81
CA HIS A 237 -16.04 -2.50 -3.83
C HIS A 237 -14.90 -1.54 -4.15
N ILE A 238 -15.17 -0.23 -4.04
CA ILE A 238 -14.13 0.79 -4.23
C ILE A 238 -13.63 1.26 -2.86
N VAL A 239 -12.33 1.07 -2.61
CA VAL A 239 -11.63 1.65 -1.46
C VAL A 239 -10.86 2.86 -1.92
N SER A 240 -11.15 4.02 -1.33
CA SER A 240 -10.48 5.29 -1.62
C SER A 240 -9.58 5.71 -0.47
N TYR A 241 -8.37 6.15 -0.79
CA TYR A 241 -7.37 6.64 0.16
C TYR A 241 -7.16 8.14 -0.02
N ARG A 242 -7.31 8.93 1.05
CA ARG A 242 -7.21 10.39 1.04
C ARG A 242 -6.23 10.88 2.10
N THR A 243 -5.69 12.07 1.91
CA THR A 243 -4.79 12.73 2.87
C THR A 243 -5.52 13.25 4.10
N ALA A 244 -6.79 13.58 3.95
CA ALA A 244 -7.67 13.97 5.06
C ALA A 244 -9.07 13.35 4.90
N PRO A 245 -9.83 13.12 5.99
CA PRO A 245 -11.15 12.49 5.96
C PRO A 245 -12.17 13.23 5.10
N ASN A 246 -12.11 14.57 5.09
CA ASN A 246 -13.03 15.47 4.39
C ASN A 246 -12.38 16.15 3.18
N ASP A 247 -11.30 15.58 2.65
CA ASP A 247 -10.61 16.11 1.49
C ASP A 247 -11.49 15.93 0.24
N HIS A 248 -11.80 17.05 -0.44
CA HIS A 248 -12.55 17.07 -1.70
C HIS A 248 -11.66 16.85 -2.92
N GLN A 249 -10.33 16.86 -2.73
CA GLN A 249 -9.39 16.57 -3.80
C GLN A 249 -9.55 15.11 -4.28
N PRO A 250 -9.11 14.79 -5.50
CA PRO A 250 -9.07 13.41 -5.96
C PRO A 250 -8.32 12.53 -4.96
N PRO A 251 -8.80 11.31 -4.68
CA PRO A 251 -8.12 10.42 -3.76
C PRO A 251 -6.71 10.11 -4.29
N ARG A 252 -5.77 9.99 -3.36
CA ARG A 252 -4.39 9.65 -3.66
C ARG A 252 -4.25 8.24 -4.25
N SER A 253 -5.12 7.35 -3.83
CA SER A 253 -5.18 6.00 -4.36
C SER A 253 -6.61 5.47 -4.31
N ARG A 254 -6.95 4.56 -5.24
CA ARG A 254 -8.19 3.78 -5.26
C ARG A 254 -7.89 2.33 -5.56
N MET A 255 -8.67 1.43 -4.96
CA MET A 255 -8.61 0.00 -5.24
C MET A 255 -10.01 -0.53 -5.54
N TRP A 256 -10.13 -1.36 -6.55
CA TRP A 256 -11.34 -2.10 -6.90
C TRP A 256 -11.16 -3.54 -6.46
N ILE A 257 -11.99 -3.97 -5.54
CA ILE A 257 -11.83 -5.22 -4.82
C ILE A 257 -13.02 -6.12 -5.14
N GLY A 258 -12.74 -7.28 -5.71
CA GLY A 258 -13.73 -8.27 -6.07
C GLY A 258 -14.30 -9.00 -4.85
N PRO A 259 -15.32 -9.86 -5.07
CA PRO A 259 -16.09 -10.51 -3.99
C PRO A 259 -15.24 -11.45 -3.11
N ARG A 260 -14.14 -12.00 -3.61
CA ARG A 260 -13.22 -12.86 -2.86
C ARG A 260 -12.08 -12.09 -2.18
N GLY A 261 -12.13 -10.75 -2.23
CA GLY A 261 -11.08 -9.90 -1.68
C GLY A 261 -9.88 -9.69 -2.63
N GLU A 262 -9.95 -10.18 -3.86
CA GLU A 262 -8.93 -9.92 -4.87
C GLU A 262 -8.96 -8.46 -5.34
N VAL A 263 -7.81 -7.80 -5.37
CA VAL A 263 -7.69 -6.48 -5.99
C VAL A 263 -7.55 -6.68 -7.49
N LEU A 264 -8.50 -6.14 -8.27
CA LEU A 264 -8.52 -6.28 -9.74
C LEU A 264 -7.90 -5.08 -10.44
N ARG A 265 -8.06 -3.91 -9.83
CA ARG A 265 -7.56 -2.62 -10.33
C ARG A 265 -7.09 -1.79 -9.15
N HIS A 266 -5.95 -1.13 -9.31
CA HIS A 266 -5.41 -0.21 -8.31
C HIS A 266 -4.91 1.06 -9.01
N GLU A 267 -5.43 2.22 -8.65
CA GLU A 267 -4.93 3.52 -9.06
C GLU A 267 -4.10 4.11 -7.93
N SER A 268 -2.94 4.65 -8.23
CA SER A 268 -2.10 5.36 -7.26
C SER A 268 -1.45 6.57 -7.90
N THR A 269 -1.43 7.69 -7.17
CA THR A 269 -0.70 8.89 -7.59
C THR A 269 0.72 8.79 -7.03
N ILE A 270 1.67 8.45 -7.88
CA ILE A 270 3.09 8.30 -7.56
C ILE A 270 3.85 9.41 -8.28
N LEU A 271 4.66 10.17 -7.55
CA LEU A 271 5.44 11.30 -8.09
C LEU A 271 4.61 12.34 -8.86
N GLY A 272 3.33 12.51 -8.51
CA GLY A 272 2.43 13.45 -9.20
C GLY A 272 1.68 12.85 -10.38
N SER A 273 2.06 11.68 -10.88
CA SER A 273 1.38 10.98 -11.97
C SER A 273 0.47 9.87 -11.48
N LYS A 274 -0.63 9.70 -12.17
CA LYS A 274 -1.62 8.67 -11.88
C LYS A 274 -1.25 7.38 -12.62
N LEU A 275 -0.75 6.40 -11.88
CA LEU A 275 -0.49 5.06 -12.36
C LEU A 275 -1.70 4.16 -12.12
N LEU A 276 -2.03 3.34 -13.10
CA LEU A 276 -3.09 2.36 -13.05
C LEU A 276 -2.49 0.97 -13.14
N PHE A 277 -2.70 0.16 -12.10
CA PHE A 277 -2.30 -1.24 -12.03
C PHE A 277 -3.50 -2.12 -12.38
N LEU A 278 -3.40 -2.89 -13.43
CA LEU A 278 -4.41 -3.84 -13.89
C LEU A 278 -3.92 -5.25 -13.59
N ARG A 279 -4.67 -6.00 -12.80
CA ARG A 279 -4.36 -7.40 -12.50
C ARG A 279 -4.41 -8.23 -13.78
N ARG A 280 -3.39 -9.08 -14.01
CA ARG A 280 -3.38 -10.04 -15.11
C ARG A 280 -4.13 -11.31 -14.72
N PRO A 281 -4.75 -12.01 -15.70
CA PRO A 281 -5.28 -13.36 -15.48
C PRO A 281 -4.20 -14.34 -15.01
N VAL A 282 -4.61 -15.38 -14.28
CA VAL A 282 -3.70 -16.37 -13.65
C VAL A 282 -2.81 -17.09 -14.65
N ASN A 283 -3.23 -17.23 -15.92
CA ASN A 283 -2.47 -17.95 -16.94
C ASN A 283 -1.13 -17.29 -17.33
N ASP A 284 -0.93 -16.01 -16.97
CA ASP A 284 0.30 -15.25 -17.28
C ASP A 284 1.37 -15.36 -16.16
N THR A 285 1.13 -16.14 -15.13
CA THR A 285 2.00 -16.21 -13.94
C THR A 285 3.15 -17.23 -14.04
N LEU A 286 3.23 -18.03 -15.09
CA LEU A 286 4.21 -19.12 -15.28
C LEU A 286 5.70 -18.70 -15.30
N SER A 287 6.00 -17.39 -15.34
CA SER A 287 7.39 -16.90 -15.26
C SER A 287 7.79 -16.39 -13.86
N SER A 288 6.97 -16.65 -12.82
CA SER A 288 7.13 -16.06 -11.50
C SER A 288 8.34 -16.56 -10.73
N ASP A 289 8.70 -17.85 -10.85
CA ASP A 289 9.73 -18.46 -10.02
C ASP A 289 11.14 -17.93 -10.33
N ASN A 290 11.45 -17.72 -11.61
CA ASN A 290 12.73 -17.14 -12.01
C ASN A 290 12.83 -15.66 -11.58
N LYS A 291 11.72 -14.92 -11.67
CA LYS A 291 11.68 -13.52 -11.19
C LYS A 291 11.82 -13.44 -9.70
N LEU A 292 11.16 -14.33 -8.96
CA LEU A 292 11.27 -14.38 -7.50
C LEU A 292 12.69 -14.68 -7.03
N SER A 293 13.36 -15.66 -7.64
CA SER A 293 14.76 -15.99 -7.35
C SER A 293 15.67 -14.78 -7.60
N HIS A 294 15.43 -14.04 -8.67
CA HIS A 294 16.15 -12.80 -8.96
C HIS A 294 15.89 -11.72 -7.90
N ILE A 295 14.63 -11.50 -7.50
CA ILE A 295 14.28 -10.54 -6.45
C ILE A 295 15.00 -10.90 -5.15
N LYS A 296 14.95 -12.14 -4.70
CA LYS A 296 15.65 -12.61 -3.49
C LYS A 296 17.13 -12.33 -3.54
N SER A 297 17.80 -12.63 -4.66
CA SER A 297 19.24 -12.40 -4.82
C SER A 297 19.63 -10.91 -4.75
N LEU A 298 18.72 -9.99 -5.05
CA LEU A 298 18.99 -8.55 -4.92
C LEU A 298 19.01 -8.09 -3.47
N PHE A 299 18.13 -8.62 -2.64
CA PHE A 299 18.09 -8.33 -1.20
C PHE A 299 19.26 -9.00 -0.47
N GLU A 300 19.68 -10.19 -0.89
CA GLU A 300 20.88 -10.87 -0.34
C GLU A 300 22.17 -10.10 -0.62
N LYS A 301 22.26 -9.43 -1.76
CA LYS A 301 23.41 -8.60 -2.16
C LYS A 301 23.40 -7.18 -1.57
N ALA A 302 22.24 -6.69 -1.13
CA ALA A 302 22.15 -5.43 -0.43
C ALA A 302 22.70 -5.64 0.98
N ASP A 303 23.95 -5.19 1.22
CA ASP A 303 24.67 -5.34 2.50
C ASP A 303 23.81 -4.99 3.71
N GLY A 304 23.31 -5.97 4.40
CA GLY A 304 22.46 -5.83 5.58
C GLY A 304 21.54 -7.03 5.85
N PHE A 305 21.17 -7.78 4.84
CA PHE A 305 20.23 -8.90 5.02
C PHE A 305 20.87 -10.10 5.73
N SER A 306 22.18 -10.32 5.58
CA SER A 306 22.90 -11.42 6.23
C SER A 306 23.02 -11.27 7.76
N ALA A 307 22.96 -10.04 8.27
CA ALA A 307 23.08 -9.79 9.72
C ALA A 307 21.78 -10.04 10.48
N ILE A 308 20.61 -9.84 9.86
CA ILE A 308 19.31 -9.99 10.54
C ILE A 308 18.88 -11.45 10.58
N SER A 309 19.15 -12.23 9.53
CA SER A 309 18.80 -13.66 9.49
C SER A 309 19.61 -14.52 10.46
N SER A 310 20.77 -14.03 10.91
CA SER A 310 21.61 -14.73 11.91
C SER A 310 21.15 -14.51 13.36
N GLN A 311 20.40 -13.45 13.66
CA GLN A 311 19.87 -13.19 15.01
C GLN A 311 18.55 -13.91 15.32
N VAL A 312 17.85 -14.41 14.33
CA VAL A 312 16.59 -15.18 14.52
C VAL A 312 16.84 -16.67 14.78
N LYS A 313 18.12 -17.11 14.78
CA LYS A 313 18.52 -18.50 15.06
C LYS A 313 18.97 -18.78 16.50
N GLN A 314 18.71 -17.86 17.43
CA GLN A 314 18.92 -18.10 18.86
C GLN A 314 17.63 -18.11 19.66
#